data_903497e533e87d7bc2f8e4cf7dc2060e
#
_entry.id   903497e533e87d7bc2f8e4cf7dc2060e
#
_cell.length_a   1.000
_cell.length_b   1.000
_cell.length_c   1.000
_cell.angle_alpha   90.00
_cell.angle_beta   90.00
_cell.angle_gamma   90.00
#
_symmetry.space_group_name_H-M   'P 1'
#
loop_
_entity.id
_entity.type
_entity.pdbx_description
1 polymer ?
#
loop_
_entity_poly.entity_id
_entity_poly.type
_entity_poly.pdbx_seq_one_letter_code
_entity_poly.pdbx_strand_id
1 'polypeptide(L)'
;YLVRSRGLGDVYKRQGFDILYQGVLITIITMTSYIIGHCMEVGYFEMPKGVSNDGMTMAFLTMSMCEIFHSFNMRSQRKSVFSLPSHNKVLWGAMVGSLALTTLVLEVPVIANAFGFTPVSWTEYGVALALAFLVLPVVELVKLIQRRAARRAK
;
A
#
# COMPACT_ATOMS: atom_id res chain seq x y z
N TYR A 1 14.25 12.53 34.74
CA TYR A 1 13.77 13.30 33.60
C TYR A 1 14.56 13.01 32.32
N LEU A 2 15.88 12.92 32.36
CA LEU A 2 16.77 12.69 31.19
C LEU A 2 16.62 11.29 30.55
N VAL A 3 16.34 10.26 31.33
CA VAL A 3 16.17 8.88 30.83
C VAL A 3 14.87 8.73 30.02
N ARG A 4 13.82 9.45 30.42
CA ARG A 4 12.52 9.43 29.72
C ARG A 4 12.58 10.17 28.39
N SER A 5 13.34 11.25 28.27
CA SER A 5 13.51 12.02 27.05
C SER A 5 14.35 11.28 25.99
N ARG A 6 15.37 10.50 26.40
CA ARG A 6 16.16 9.65 25.51
C ARG A 6 15.31 8.52 24.90
N GLY A 7 14.46 7.88 25.70
CA GLY A 7 13.55 6.84 25.22
C GLY A 7 12.52 7.35 24.21
N LEU A 8 12.00 8.56 24.39
CA LEU A 8 11.09 9.21 23.45
C LEU A 8 11.79 9.52 22.12
N GLY A 9 13.01 10.08 22.14
CA GLY A 9 13.78 10.37 20.94
C GLY A 9 14.07 9.14 20.08
N ASP A 10 14.35 7.98 20.69
CA ASP A 10 14.57 6.72 19.98
C ASP A 10 13.26 6.17 19.38
N VAL A 11 12.13 6.35 20.04
CA VAL A 11 10.81 5.98 19.50
C VAL A 11 10.46 6.81 18.27
N TYR A 12 10.67 8.13 18.33
CA TYR A 12 10.42 9.02 17.19
C TYR A 12 11.32 8.72 16.00
N LYS A 13 12.63 8.45 16.23
CA LYS A 13 13.56 8.08 15.15
C LYS A 13 13.15 6.78 14.45
N ARG A 14 12.74 5.76 15.22
CA ARG A 14 12.26 4.49 14.65
C ARG A 14 10.96 4.66 13.88
N GLN A 15 10.02 5.44 14.41
CA GLN A 15 8.75 5.72 13.73
C GLN A 15 8.98 6.50 12.43
N GLY A 16 9.89 7.48 12.42
CA GLY A 16 10.26 8.22 11.21
C GLY A 16 10.86 7.30 10.12
N PHE A 17 11.74 6.36 10.52
CA PHE A 17 12.29 5.38 9.59
C PHE A 17 11.20 4.44 9.04
N ASP A 18 10.28 3.98 9.89
CA ASP A 18 9.19 3.11 9.48
C ASP A 18 8.26 3.80 8.47
N ILE A 19 7.93 5.07 8.67
CA ILE A 19 7.14 5.87 7.73
C ILE A 19 7.89 6.03 6.40
N LEU A 20 9.18 6.35 6.45
CA LEU A 20 9.99 6.60 5.25
C LEU A 20 10.09 5.36 4.37
N TYR A 21 10.52 4.21 4.92
CA TYR A 21 10.69 3.01 4.09
C TYR A 21 9.35 2.49 3.55
N GLN A 22 8.27 2.63 4.31
CA GLN A 22 6.93 2.22 3.88
C GLN A 22 6.41 3.13 2.77
N GLY A 23 6.62 4.44 2.88
CA GLY A 23 6.30 5.38 1.80
C GLY A 23 7.07 5.08 0.51
N VAL A 24 8.37 4.80 0.61
CA VAL A 24 9.20 4.40 -0.55
C VAL A 24 8.69 3.07 -1.14
N LEU A 25 8.34 2.09 -0.31
CA LEU A 25 7.81 0.81 -0.77
C LEU A 25 6.51 1.00 -1.55
N ILE A 26 5.54 1.75 -1.01
CA ILE A 26 4.26 2.04 -1.67
C ILE A 26 4.51 2.79 -3.00
N THR A 27 5.42 3.76 -3.00
CA THR A 27 5.78 4.49 -4.22
C THR A 27 6.32 3.55 -5.31
N ILE A 28 7.24 2.64 -4.97
CA ILE A 28 7.80 1.67 -5.92
C ILE A 28 6.69 0.76 -6.48
N ILE A 29 5.82 0.24 -5.62
CA ILE A 29 4.71 -0.63 -6.03
C ILE A 29 3.74 0.12 -6.96
N THR A 30 3.38 1.37 -6.61
CA THR A 30 2.48 2.21 -7.39
C THR A 30 3.09 2.55 -8.77
N MET A 31 4.37 2.91 -8.82
CA MET A 31 5.06 3.18 -10.09
C MET A 31 5.19 1.92 -10.95
N THR A 32 5.43 0.77 -10.33
CA THR A 32 5.44 -0.52 -11.04
C THR A 32 4.06 -0.81 -11.64
N SER A 33 2.98 -0.56 -10.89
CA SER A 33 1.62 -0.72 -11.37
C SER A 33 1.30 0.22 -12.55
N TYR A 34 1.77 1.48 -12.48
CA TYR A 34 1.63 2.43 -13.59
C TYR A 34 2.26 1.91 -14.89
N ILE A 35 3.50 1.40 -14.79
CA ILE A 35 4.20 0.84 -15.96
C ILE A 35 3.50 -0.40 -16.49
N ILE A 36 3.03 -1.29 -15.61
CA ILE A 36 2.29 -2.48 -16.02
C ILE A 36 0.98 -2.10 -16.71
N GLY A 37 0.21 -1.15 -16.17
CA GLY A 37 -1.03 -0.67 -16.78
C GLY A 37 -0.77 -0.09 -18.17
N HIS A 38 0.27 0.72 -18.32
CA HIS A 38 0.70 1.24 -19.63
C HIS A 38 1.08 0.12 -20.60
N CYS A 39 1.84 -0.88 -20.16
CA CYS A 39 2.21 -2.02 -21.00
C CYS A 39 1.00 -2.88 -21.38
N MET A 40 -0.02 -2.98 -20.54
CA MET A 40 -1.26 -3.69 -20.84
C MET A 40 -2.10 -2.94 -21.88
N GLU A 41 -2.12 -1.59 -21.82
CA GLU A 41 -2.76 -0.73 -22.82
C GLU A 41 -2.10 -0.87 -24.20
N VAL A 42 -0.77 -0.84 -24.26
CA VAL A 42 0.00 -0.88 -25.51
C VAL A 42 0.16 -2.30 -26.04
N GLY A 43 0.11 -3.32 -25.19
CA GLY A 43 0.25 -4.73 -25.55
C GLY A 43 1.69 -5.24 -25.65
N TYR A 44 2.69 -4.40 -25.40
CA TYR A 44 4.12 -4.77 -25.34
C TYR A 44 4.85 -3.92 -24.28
N PHE A 45 6.05 -4.35 -23.93
CA PHE A 45 6.85 -3.62 -22.94
C PHE A 45 7.44 -2.35 -23.56
N GLU A 46 6.91 -1.19 -23.15
CA GLU A 46 7.44 0.13 -23.49
C GLU A 46 7.39 1.04 -22.26
N MET A 47 8.41 1.88 -22.10
CA MET A 47 8.37 2.94 -21.09
C MET A 47 7.45 4.08 -21.56
N PRO A 48 6.53 4.55 -20.71
CA PRO A 48 5.60 5.61 -21.09
C PRO A 48 6.35 6.90 -21.45
N LYS A 49 6.07 7.44 -22.64
CA LYS A 49 6.61 8.72 -23.14
C LYS A 49 5.70 9.90 -22.82
N GLY A 50 4.52 9.61 -22.30
CA GLY A 50 3.49 10.58 -21.94
C GLY A 50 2.58 10.04 -20.84
N VAL A 51 1.46 10.70 -20.62
CA VAL A 51 0.46 10.24 -19.65
C VAL A 51 -0.31 9.05 -20.24
N SER A 52 -0.28 7.92 -19.55
CA SER A 52 -1.10 6.74 -19.86
C SER A 52 -2.31 6.74 -18.94
N ASN A 53 -3.52 6.70 -19.51
CA ASN A 53 -4.75 6.69 -18.73
C ASN A 53 -4.93 5.35 -17.98
N ASP A 54 -4.62 4.23 -18.64
CA ASP A 54 -4.66 2.91 -17.99
C ASP A 54 -3.58 2.79 -16.92
N GLY A 55 -2.37 3.28 -17.20
CA GLY A 55 -1.32 3.37 -16.19
C GLY A 55 -1.75 4.18 -14.97
N MET A 56 -2.39 5.32 -15.18
CA MET A 56 -2.87 6.21 -14.12
C MET A 56 -3.99 5.55 -13.29
N THR A 57 -4.91 4.86 -13.96
CA THR A 57 -6.01 4.12 -13.33
C THR A 57 -5.48 2.97 -12.48
N MET A 58 -4.55 2.18 -13.03
CA MET A 58 -3.88 1.08 -12.33
C MET A 58 -3.06 1.58 -11.12
N ALA A 59 -2.34 2.68 -11.26
CA ALA A 59 -1.60 3.28 -10.17
C ALA A 59 -2.52 3.76 -9.04
N PHE A 60 -3.62 4.43 -9.36
CA PHE A 60 -4.62 4.88 -8.38
C PHE A 60 -5.24 3.69 -7.63
N LEU A 61 -5.66 2.66 -8.36
CA LEU A 61 -6.24 1.45 -7.77
C LEU A 61 -5.24 0.77 -6.84
N THR A 62 -4.00 0.55 -7.31
CA THR A 62 -2.93 -0.09 -6.53
C THR A 62 -2.59 0.72 -5.28
N MET A 63 -2.44 2.04 -5.40
CA MET A 63 -2.14 2.92 -4.27
C MET A 63 -3.26 2.87 -3.22
N SER A 64 -4.52 2.96 -3.63
CA SER A 64 -5.67 2.85 -2.73
C SER A 64 -5.71 1.51 -2.01
N MET A 65 -5.40 0.40 -2.70
CA MET A 65 -5.32 -0.93 -2.08
C MET A 65 -4.11 -1.04 -1.14
N CYS A 66 -2.96 -0.46 -1.49
CA CYS A 66 -1.80 -0.38 -0.60
C CYS A 66 -2.14 0.32 0.71
N GLU A 67 -2.86 1.45 0.68
CA GLU A 67 -3.29 2.18 1.87
C GLU A 67 -4.20 1.31 2.76
N ILE A 68 -5.13 0.59 2.16
CA ILE A 68 -6.01 -0.34 2.87
C ILE A 68 -5.19 -1.43 3.57
N PHE A 69 -4.31 -2.12 2.85
CA PHE A 69 -3.47 -3.17 3.43
C PHE A 69 -2.48 -2.61 4.45
N HIS A 70 -1.95 -1.42 4.19
CA HIS A 70 -1.05 -0.74 5.11
C HIS A 70 -1.73 -0.38 6.44
N SER A 71 -3.01 -0.03 6.43
CA SER A 71 -3.79 0.25 7.65
C SER A 71 -3.79 -0.95 8.62
N PHE A 72 -3.81 -2.18 8.11
CA PHE A 72 -3.66 -3.38 8.93
C PHE A 72 -2.27 -3.51 9.53
N ASN A 73 -1.23 -3.17 8.75
CA ASN A 73 0.15 -3.20 9.23
C ASN A 73 0.40 -2.16 10.34
N MET A 74 -0.17 -0.97 10.22
CA MET A 74 -0.02 0.12 11.21
C MET A 74 -0.69 -0.22 12.54
N ARG A 75 -1.74 -1.01 12.55
CA ARG A 75 -2.38 -1.48 13.79
C ARG A 75 -1.45 -2.31 14.66
N SER A 76 -0.48 -2.97 14.07
CA SER A 76 0.50 -3.77 14.79
C SER A 76 1.93 -3.36 14.46
N GLN A 77 2.44 -2.34 15.15
CA GLN A 77 3.82 -1.88 14.95
C GLN A 77 4.87 -2.89 15.43
N ARG A 78 4.54 -3.77 16.37
CA ARG A 78 5.51 -4.70 17.00
C ARG A 78 5.15 -6.17 16.90
N LYS A 79 3.88 -6.51 16.65
CA LYS A 79 3.42 -7.90 16.51
C LYS A 79 3.06 -8.18 15.05
N SER A 80 3.05 -9.44 14.65
CA SER A 80 2.54 -9.81 13.33
C SER A 80 1.05 -9.48 13.21
N VAL A 81 0.63 -9.02 12.03
CA VAL A 81 -0.78 -8.78 11.71
C VAL A 81 -1.60 -10.05 11.93
N PHE A 82 -1.01 -11.22 11.63
CA PHE A 82 -1.66 -12.53 11.79
C PHE A 82 -1.80 -13.00 13.24
N SER A 83 -1.13 -12.35 14.20
CA SER A 83 -1.16 -12.74 15.63
C SER A 83 -2.08 -11.87 16.49
N LEU A 84 -2.89 -11.00 15.88
CA LEU A 84 -3.80 -10.10 16.61
C LEU A 84 -5.07 -10.84 17.04
N PRO A 85 -5.37 -10.95 18.35
CA PRO A 85 -6.47 -11.78 18.87
C PRO A 85 -7.87 -11.17 18.70
N SER A 86 -8.00 -9.94 18.26
CA SER A 86 -9.33 -9.28 18.16
C SER A 86 -9.67 -8.89 16.73
N HIS A 87 -10.74 -9.47 16.21
CA HIS A 87 -11.40 -9.06 14.98
C HIS A 87 -12.11 -7.71 15.22
N ASN A 88 -11.49 -6.62 14.78
CA ASN A 88 -12.14 -5.32 14.81
C ASN A 88 -13.10 -5.19 13.61
N LYS A 89 -14.38 -5.39 13.86
CA LYS A 89 -15.44 -5.27 12.83
C LYS A 89 -15.44 -3.89 12.14
N VAL A 90 -15.05 -2.83 12.85
CA VAL A 90 -14.95 -1.48 12.30
C VAL A 90 -13.83 -1.39 11.26
N LEU A 91 -12.67 -2.05 11.51
CA LEU A 91 -11.56 -2.07 10.56
C LEU A 91 -11.94 -2.83 9.28
N TRP A 92 -12.62 -3.98 9.42
CA TRP A 92 -13.13 -4.72 8.28
C TRP A 92 -14.18 -3.93 7.50
N GLY A 93 -15.08 -3.24 8.22
CA GLY A 93 -16.05 -2.34 7.59
C GLY A 93 -15.40 -1.18 6.85
N ALA A 94 -14.37 -0.57 7.43
CA ALA A 94 -13.59 0.47 6.77
C ALA A 94 -12.86 -0.04 5.52
N MET A 95 -12.28 -1.24 5.57
CA MET A 95 -11.65 -1.87 4.40
C MET A 95 -12.64 -2.09 3.26
N VAL A 96 -13.78 -2.72 3.56
CA VAL A 96 -14.82 -2.97 2.55
C VAL A 96 -15.38 -1.65 2.02
N GLY A 97 -15.60 -0.67 2.88
CA GLY A 97 -16.06 0.65 2.48
C GLY A 97 -15.07 1.38 1.59
N SER A 98 -13.78 1.33 1.90
CA SER A 98 -12.72 1.93 1.07
C SER A 98 -12.60 1.23 -0.28
N LEU A 99 -12.69 -0.12 -0.31
CA LEU A 99 -12.70 -0.90 -1.53
C LEU A 99 -13.90 -0.55 -2.41
N ALA A 100 -15.09 -0.49 -1.82
CA ALA A 100 -16.31 -0.11 -2.53
C ALA A 100 -16.24 1.32 -3.08
N LEU A 101 -15.71 2.27 -2.29
CA LEU A 101 -15.54 3.65 -2.71
C LEU A 101 -14.54 3.78 -3.87
N THR A 102 -13.40 3.08 -3.80
CA THR A 102 -12.40 3.06 -4.87
C THR A 102 -12.99 2.48 -6.14
N THR A 103 -13.70 1.35 -6.05
CA THR A 103 -14.40 0.73 -7.19
C THR A 103 -15.45 1.68 -7.77
N LEU A 104 -16.22 2.35 -6.93
CA LEU A 104 -17.23 3.32 -7.37
C LEU A 104 -16.60 4.49 -8.15
N VAL A 105 -15.46 5.00 -7.70
CA VAL A 105 -14.74 6.09 -8.39
C VAL A 105 -14.27 5.65 -9.78
N LEU A 106 -13.86 4.39 -9.93
CA LEU A 106 -13.36 3.86 -11.19
C LEU A 106 -14.49 3.44 -12.16
N GLU A 107 -15.59 2.91 -11.64
CA GLU A 107 -16.66 2.31 -12.45
C GLU A 107 -17.79 3.32 -12.79
N VAL A 108 -17.95 4.40 -12.03
CA VAL A 108 -18.97 5.42 -12.35
C VAL A 108 -18.45 6.37 -13.44
N PRO A 109 -19.00 6.34 -14.68
CA PRO A 109 -18.41 7.04 -15.82
C PRO A 109 -18.23 8.54 -15.63
N VAL A 110 -19.16 9.19 -14.93
CA VAL A 110 -19.10 10.64 -14.66
C VAL A 110 -17.90 10.97 -13.77
N ILE A 111 -17.63 10.14 -12.78
CA ILE A 111 -16.52 10.33 -11.83
C ILE A 111 -15.21 9.92 -12.50
N ALA A 112 -15.15 8.75 -13.12
CA ALA A 112 -13.98 8.25 -13.80
C ALA A 112 -13.49 9.23 -14.88
N ASN A 113 -14.38 9.74 -15.71
CA ASN A 113 -14.05 10.72 -16.74
C ASN A 113 -13.54 12.06 -16.16
N ALA A 114 -14.07 12.49 -15.02
CA ALA A 114 -13.58 13.71 -14.36
C ALA A 114 -12.12 13.60 -13.90
N PHE A 115 -11.68 12.39 -13.55
CA PHE A 115 -10.29 12.10 -13.17
C PHE A 115 -9.43 11.58 -14.32
N GLY A 116 -9.98 11.36 -15.51
CA GLY A 116 -9.29 10.79 -16.66
C GLY A 116 -9.00 9.30 -16.51
N PHE A 117 -9.77 8.59 -15.69
CA PHE A 117 -9.64 7.15 -15.51
C PHE A 117 -10.33 6.37 -16.63
N THR A 118 -9.77 5.23 -16.96
CA THR A 118 -10.31 4.25 -17.91
C THR A 118 -11.02 3.12 -17.17
N PRO A 119 -12.00 2.45 -17.80
CA PRO A 119 -12.62 1.26 -17.21
C PRO A 119 -11.58 0.17 -16.95
N VAL A 120 -11.60 -0.39 -15.76
CA VAL A 120 -10.64 -1.42 -15.34
C VAL A 120 -11.14 -2.81 -15.68
N SER A 121 -10.33 -3.59 -16.41
CA SER A 121 -10.60 -5.00 -16.65
C SER A 121 -10.36 -5.86 -15.38
N TRP A 122 -10.99 -7.02 -15.31
CA TRP A 122 -10.77 -7.96 -14.19
C TRP A 122 -9.32 -8.39 -14.03
N THR A 123 -8.57 -8.45 -15.14
CA THR A 123 -7.14 -8.78 -15.12
C THR A 123 -6.32 -7.67 -14.48
N GLU A 124 -6.57 -6.44 -14.87
CA GLU A 124 -5.93 -5.25 -14.29
C GLU A 124 -6.25 -5.12 -12.80
N TYR A 125 -7.52 -5.34 -12.43
CA TYR A 125 -7.93 -5.33 -11.04
C TYR A 125 -7.20 -6.39 -10.22
N GLY A 126 -7.07 -7.62 -10.76
CA GLY A 126 -6.32 -8.71 -10.14
C GLY A 126 -4.84 -8.40 -9.99
N VAL A 127 -4.21 -7.81 -11.00
CA VAL A 127 -2.79 -7.40 -10.95
C VAL A 127 -2.58 -6.30 -9.91
N ALA A 128 -3.44 -5.29 -9.87
CA ALA A 128 -3.36 -4.20 -8.90
C ALA A 128 -3.49 -4.71 -7.45
N LEU A 129 -4.45 -5.63 -7.19
CA LEU A 129 -4.61 -6.27 -5.90
C LEU A 129 -3.39 -7.11 -5.51
N ALA A 130 -2.84 -7.90 -6.44
CA ALA A 130 -1.66 -8.72 -6.19
C ALA A 130 -0.44 -7.87 -5.85
N LEU A 131 -0.22 -6.77 -6.56
CA LEU A 131 0.85 -5.81 -6.28
C LEU A 131 0.67 -5.16 -4.91
N ALA A 132 -0.53 -4.68 -4.61
CA ALA A 132 -0.84 -4.06 -3.33
C ALA A 132 -0.68 -5.04 -2.16
N PHE A 133 -1.02 -6.31 -2.35
CA PHE A 133 -0.86 -7.35 -1.33
C PHE A 133 0.61 -7.56 -0.94
N LEU A 134 1.57 -7.29 -1.83
CA LEU A 134 3.00 -7.40 -1.54
C LEU A 134 3.45 -6.49 -0.39
N VAL A 135 2.72 -5.43 -0.09
CA VAL A 135 3.01 -4.57 1.09
C VAL A 135 3.01 -5.38 2.39
N LEU A 136 2.09 -6.34 2.53
CA LEU A 136 1.96 -7.14 3.75
C LEU A 136 3.21 -7.97 4.04
N PRO A 137 3.65 -8.88 3.15
CA PRO A 137 4.82 -9.73 3.43
C PRO A 137 6.12 -8.92 3.54
N VAL A 138 6.28 -7.85 2.76
CA VAL A 138 7.49 -7.01 2.82
C VAL A 138 7.59 -6.30 4.16
N VAL A 139 6.52 -5.69 4.64
CA VAL A 139 6.51 -5.01 5.94
C VAL A 139 6.68 -6.03 7.08
N GLU A 140 6.07 -7.20 7.01
CA GLU A 140 6.27 -8.26 8.01
C GLU A 140 7.73 -8.76 8.04
N LEU A 141 8.38 -8.88 6.87
CA LEU A 141 9.79 -9.25 6.78
C LEU A 141 10.69 -8.19 7.46
N VAL A 142 10.45 -6.91 7.18
CA VAL A 142 11.19 -5.82 7.82
C VAL A 142 10.99 -5.84 9.33
N LYS A 143 9.77 -6.02 9.83
CA LYS A 143 9.48 -6.17 11.26
C LYS A 143 10.22 -7.37 11.87
N LEU A 144 10.32 -8.48 11.15
CA LEU A 144 11.06 -9.66 11.59
C LEU A 144 12.56 -9.35 11.75
N ILE A 145 13.15 -8.68 10.77
CA ILE A 145 14.56 -8.26 10.79
C ILE A 145 14.82 -7.31 11.97
N GLN A 146 13.96 -6.31 12.15
CA GLN A 146 14.07 -5.35 13.26
C GLN A 146 14.00 -6.04 14.64
N ARG A 147 13.08 -7.03 14.79
CA ARG A 147 12.97 -7.82 16.03
C ARG A 147 14.22 -8.65 16.30
N ARG A 148 14.81 -9.28 15.26
CA ARG A 148 16.05 -10.06 15.39
C ARG A 148 17.23 -9.16 15.74
N ALA A 149 17.36 -8.00 15.11
CA ALA A 149 18.41 -7.02 15.44
C ALA A 149 18.30 -6.52 16.90
N ALA A 150 17.08 -6.20 17.35
CA ALA A 150 16.85 -5.76 18.73
C ALA A 150 17.14 -6.84 19.78
N ARG A 151 17.01 -8.13 19.44
CA ARG A 151 17.38 -9.25 20.33
C ARG A 151 18.88 -9.47 20.42
N ARG A 152 19.65 -9.14 19.37
CA ARG A 152 21.12 -9.26 19.35
C ARG A 152 21.82 -8.10 20.04
N ALA A 153 21.13 -6.99 20.25
CA ALA A 153 21.66 -5.80 20.92
C ALA A 153 21.43 -5.79 22.45
N LYS A 154 20.77 -6.83 22.98
CA LYS A 154 20.60 -7.11 24.42
C LYS A 154 21.52 -8.22 24.87
#